data_dc67f9dd0bd2f288225e7ba976b3ad45
#
_entry.id   dc67f9dd0bd2f288225e7ba976b3ad45
#
_cell.length_a   1.000
_cell.length_b   1.000
_cell.length_c   1.000
_cell.angle_alpha   90.00
_cell.angle_beta   90.00
_cell.angle_gamma   90.00
#
_symmetry.space_group_name_H-M   'P 1'
#
loop_
_entity.id
_entity.type
_entity.pdbx_description
1 polymer ?
#
loop_
_entity_poly.entity_id
_entity_poly.type
_entity_poly.pdbx_seq_one_letter_code
_entity_poly.pdbx_strand_id
1 'polypeptide(L)'
;MTIFSKINLNRENFLSFLIACIPVSFIAGNMIININLILLIVFSIIFFNKDLFILKKFFLDKLIISFFLLVLITGVINDFYFYTENLHWIGLLGTTLKSLFFLKYLFLYFIVRFLIEKNILNFKIFFIFSSMSVIFVSIDIFFQFLNGKDIFGFEGQPRRLSGPFGDEL
;
A
#
# COMPACT_ATOMS: atom_id res chain seq x y z
N MET A 1 -21.54 -12.39 -23.62
CA MET A 1 -21.30 -13.16 -22.38
C MET A 1 -21.00 -12.15 -21.31
N THR A 2 -21.99 -11.82 -20.50
CA THR A 2 -22.00 -10.67 -19.59
C THR A 2 -21.09 -10.95 -18.37
N ILE A 3 -19.96 -10.25 -18.30
CA ILE A 3 -18.96 -10.35 -17.21
C ILE A 3 -19.53 -9.91 -15.84
N PHE A 4 -20.68 -9.26 -15.82
CA PHE A 4 -21.31 -8.69 -14.62
C PHE A 4 -22.45 -9.51 -14.01
N SER A 5 -22.66 -10.76 -14.44
CA SER A 5 -23.71 -11.57 -13.86
C SER A 5 -23.32 -12.11 -12.48
N LYS A 6 -23.91 -11.56 -11.45
CA LYS A 6 -23.82 -11.93 -10.03
C LYS A 6 -22.46 -11.67 -9.38
N ILE A 7 -22.19 -10.41 -9.09
CA ILE A 7 -21.32 -10.07 -7.96
C ILE A 7 -22.09 -10.47 -6.70
N ASN A 8 -21.99 -11.73 -6.32
CA ASN A 8 -22.26 -12.09 -4.94
C ASN A 8 -21.19 -11.37 -4.14
N LEU A 9 -21.56 -10.40 -3.32
CA LEU A 9 -20.70 -9.70 -2.37
C LEU A 9 -20.30 -10.67 -1.26
N ASN A 10 -19.58 -11.71 -1.63
CA ASN A 10 -18.97 -12.62 -0.69
C ASN A 10 -17.76 -11.90 -0.09
N ARG A 11 -17.49 -12.07 1.20
CA ARG A 11 -16.36 -11.50 1.94
C ARG A 11 -15.04 -11.60 1.15
N GLU A 12 -14.85 -12.72 0.47
CA GLU A 12 -13.67 -13.04 -0.34
C GLU A 12 -13.56 -12.15 -1.58
N ASN A 13 -14.67 -11.94 -2.31
CA ASN A 13 -14.70 -11.08 -3.49
C ASN A 13 -14.43 -9.62 -3.14
N PHE A 14 -14.89 -9.16 -1.97
CA PHE A 14 -14.65 -7.81 -1.50
C PHE A 14 -13.16 -7.56 -1.21
N LEU A 15 -12.50 -8.48 -0.51
CA LEU A 15 -11.06 -8.34 -0.23
C LEU A 15 -10.21 -8.46 -1.49
N SER A 16 -10.58 -9.37 -2.39
CA SER A 16 -9.93 -9.49 -3.70
C SER A 16 -10.06 -8.20 -4.53
N PHE A 17 -11.21 -7.53 -4.45
CA PHE A 17 -11.44 -6.24 -5.08
C PHE A 17 -10.58 -5.13 -4.46
N LEU A 18 -10.48 -5.04 -3.12
CA LEU A 18 -9.61 -4.06 -2.45
C LEU A 18 -8.14 -4.20 -2.88
N ILE A 19 -7.65 -5.45 -3.00
CA ILE A 19 -6.31 -5.71 -3.50
C ILE A 19 -6.16 -5.29 -4.96
N ALA A 20 -7.17 -5.58 -5.79
CA ALA A 20 -7.17 -5.17 -7.20
C ALA A 20 -7.16 -3.65 -7.37
N CYS A 21 -7.73 -2.90 -6.41
CA CYS A 21 -7.73 -1.43 -6.41
C CYS A 21 -6.39 -0.81 -6.00
N ILE A 22 -5.41 -1.57 -5.48
CA ILE A 22 -4.12 -1.01 -5.04
C ILE A 22 -3.42 -0.23 -6.16
N PRO A 23 -3.26 -0.73 -7.41
CA PRO A 23 -2.61 0.02 -8.48
C PRO A 23 -3.32 1.34 -8.82
N VAL A 24 -4.66 1.33 -8.82
CA VAL A 24 -5.46 2.55 -9.04
C VAL A 24 -5.28 3.54 -7.88
N SER A 25 -5.23 3.04 -6.65
CA SER A 25 -5.04 3.86 -5.45
C SER A 25 -3.69 4.57 -5.44
N PHE A 26 -2.65 3.99 -6.04
CA PHE A 26 -1.35 4.64 -6.24
C PHE A 26 -1.47 5.89 -7.12
N ILE A 27 -2.24 5.80 -8.21
CA ILE A 27 -2.45 6.93 -9.13
C ILE A 27 -3.27 8.02 -8.44
N ALA A 28 -4.23 7.63 -7.60
CA ALA A 28 -5.10 8.56 -6.89
C ALA A 28 -4.41 9.30 -5.73
N GLY A 29 -3.18 8.93 -5.39
CA GLY A 29 -2.33 9.63 -4.42
C GLY A 29 -2.15 8.93 -3.08
N ASN A 30 -1.18 9.45 -2.31
CA ASN A 30 -0.73 8.85 -1.06
C ASN A 30 -1.83 8.67 0.00
N MET A 31 -2.80 9.56 0.06
CA MET A 31 -3.92 9.44 1.01
C MET A 31 -4.80 8.24 0.66
N ILE A 32 -5.15 8.09 -0.62
CA ILE A 32 -6.09 7.06 -1.08
C ILE A 32 -5.48 5.66 -0.94
N ILE A 33 -4.20 5.49 -1.27
CA ILE A 33 -3.55 4.20 -1.07
C ILE A 33 -3.48 3.83 0.41
N ASN A 34 -3.18 4.78 1.29
CA ASN A 34 -3.15 4.50 2.73
C ASN A 34 -4.53 4.09 3.26
N ILE A 35 -5.60 4.76 2.82
CA ILE A 35 -6.98 4.38 3.16
C ILE A 35 -7.29 2.97 2.66
N ASN A 36 -6.96 2.65 1.40
CA ASN A 36 -7.21 1.34 0.82
C ASN A 36 -6.47 0.23 1.59
N LEU A 37 -5.20 0.45 1.95
CA LEU A 37 -4.42 -0.51 2.74
C LEU A 37 -5.01 -0.71 4.15
N ILE A 38 -5.43 0.37 4.81
CA ILE A 38 -6.06 0.29 6.14
C ILE A 38 -7.39 -0.48 6.04
N LEU A 39 -8.23 -0.19 5.06
CA LEU A 39 -9.47 -0.91 4.83
C LEU A 39 -9.21 -2.39 4.59
N LEU A 40 -8.22 -2.74 3.77
CA LEU A 40 -7.83 -4.13 3.53
C LEU A 40 -7.44 -4.84 4.83
N ILE A 41 -6.63 -4.19 5.67
CA ILE A 41 -6.19 -4.75 6.97
C ILE A 41 -7.39 -4.94 7.89
N VAL A 42 -8.20 -3.91 8.09
CA VAL A 42 -9.34 -3.93 9.01
C VAL A 42 -10.37 -4.98 8.60
N PHE A 43 -10.78 -5.00 7.32
CA PHE A 43 -11.76 -5.99 6.86
C PHE A 43 -11.21 -7.42 6.87
N SER A 44 -9.92 -7.62 6.59
CA SER A 44 -9.30 -8.96 6.70
C SER A 44 -9.33 -9.46 8.14
N ILE A 45 -9.04 -8.61 9.12
CA ILE A 45 -9.13 -8.96 10.55
C ILE A 45 -10.57 -9.25 10.95
N ILE A 46 -11.54 -8.44 10.52
CA ILE A 46 -12.96 -8.65 10.85
C ILE A 46 -13.47 -9.97 10.27
N PHE A 47 -13.10 -10.29 9.03
CA PHE A 47 -13.68 -11.45 8.33
C PHE A 47 -13.01 -12.77 8.70
N PHE A 48 -11.71 -12.78 9.00
CA PHE A 48 -10.94 -14.01 9.23
C PHE A 48 -10.35 -14.12 10.64
N ASN A 49 -10.37 -13.04 11.43
CA ASN A 49 -9.99 -13.02 12.85
C ASN A 49 -8.86 -14.02 13.19
N LYS A 50 -9.19 -15.12 13.90
CA LYS A 50 -8.21 -16.11 14.39
C LYS A 50 -7.48 -16.87 13.27
N ASP A 51 -8.10 -17.05 12.12
CA ASP A 51 -7.53 -17.83 11.01
C ASP A 51 -6.27 -17.16 10.42
N LEU A 52 -6.19 -15.82 10.50
CA LEU A 52 -5.01 -15.07 10.06
C LEU A 52 -3.74 -15.41 10.85
N PHE A 53 -3.89 -15.79 12.12
CA PHE A 53 -2.76 -16.06 13.02
C PHE A 53 -2.33 -17.54 13.05
N ILE A 54 -3.11 -18.43 12.41
CA ILE A 54 -2.84 -19.88 12.35
C ILE A 54 -1.90 -20.24 11.18
N LEU A 55 -1.40 -19.26 10.44
CA LEU A 55 -0.48 -19.48 9.32
C LEU A 55 0.78 -20.24 9.75
N LYS A 56 1.16 -21.24 8.96
CA LYS A 56 2.41 -21.95 9.14
C LYS A 56 3.58 -20.99 8.89
N LYS A 57 4.41 -20.75 9.90
CA LYS A 57 5.53 -19.82 9.80
C LYS A 57 6.68 -20.46 9.01
N PHE A 58 7.11 -19.81 7.94
CA PHE A 58 8.29 -20.17 7.16
C PHE A 58 9.51 -19.37 7.61
N PHE A 59 10.68 -19.75 7.11
CA PHE A 59 11.93 -19.02 7.37
C PHE A 59 11.84 -17.56 6.92
N LEU A 60 11.23 -17.31 5.76
CA LEU A 60 11.01 -15.95 5.22
C LEU A 60 10.20 -15.06 6.17
N ASP A 61 9.17 -15.63 6.84
CA ASP A 61 8.37 -14.85 7.80
C ASP A 61 9.19 -14.37 8.97
N LYS A 62 10.10 -15.22 9.46
CA LYS A 62 11.00 -14.86 10.55
C LYS A 62 11.93 -13.73 10.16
N LEU A 63 12.46 -13.75 8.92
CA LEU A 63 13.29 -12.67 8.40
C LEU A 63 12.52 -11.36 8.28
N ILE A 64 11.30 -11.41 7.75
CA ILE A 64 10.45 -10.22 7.61
C ILE A 64 10.11 -9.65 8.98
N ILE A 65 9.69 -10.49 9.95
CA ILE A 65 9.42 -10.05 11.32
C ILE A 65 10.68 -9.42 11.95
N SER A 66 11.84 -10.07 11.78
CA SER A 66 13.11 -9.56 12.31
C SER A 66 13.45 -8.19 11.72
N PHE A 67 13.24 -7.99 10.42
CA PHE A 67 13.42 -6.70 9.76
C PHE A 67 12.52 -5.61 10.37
N PHE A 68 11.22 -5.89 10.56
CA PHE A 68 10.31 -4.90 11.15
C PHE A 68 10.61 -4.63 12.63
N LEU A 69 11.06 -5.64 13.40
CA LEU A 69 11.54 -5.43 14.75
C LEU A 69 12.78 -4.53 14.80
N LEU A 70 13.71 -4.72 13.85
CA LEU A 70 14.89 -3.87 13.73
C LEU A 70 14.50 -2.41 13.41
N VAL A 71 13.54 -2.20 12.50
CA VAL A 71 13.02 -0.85 12.19
C VAL A 71 12.39 -0.19 13.43
N LEU A 72 11.64 -0.94 14.23
CA LEU A 72 11.07 -0.42 15.49
C LEU A 72 12.16 -0.03 16.50
N ILE A 73 13.11 -0.93 16.72
CA ILE A 73 14.23 -0.68 17.65
C ILE A 73 15.02 0.55 17.22
N THR A 74 15.33 0.67 15.93
CA THR A 74 16.06 1.85 15.41
C THR A 74 15.26 3.13 15.58
N GLY A 75 13.93 3.08 15.39
CA GLY A 75 13.05 4.24 15.63
C GLY A 75 13.10 4.71 17.07
N VAL A 76 13.01 3.78 18.03
CA VAL A 76 13.08 4.10 19.47
C VAL A 76 14.46 4.63 19.86
N ILE A 77 15.55 3.98 19.41
CA ILE A 77 16.91 4.42 19.71
C ILE A 77 17.16 5.83 19.17
N ASN A 78 16.71 6.12 17.95
CA ASN A 78 16.91 7.42 17.33
C ASN A 78 16.17 8.54 18.08
N ASP A 79 14.93 8.30 18.51
CA ASP A 79 14.19 9.27 19.33
C ASP A 79 14.84 9.46 20.70
N PHE A 80 15.36 8.38 21.32
CA PHE A 80 16.08 8.48 22.59
C PHE A 80 17.39 9.25 22.47
N TYR A 81 18.15 9.01 21.40
CA TYR A 81 19.40 9.74 21.13
C TYR A 81 19.14 11.24 20.91
N PHE A 82 18.13 11.57 20.11
CA PHE A 82 17.74 12.96 19.85
C PHE A 82 17.28 13.69 21.12
N TYR A 83 16.58 12.98 22.02
CA TYR A 83 16.16 13.51 23.32
C TYR A 83 17.34 13.88 24.20
N THR A 84 18.35 13.04 24.26
CA THR A 84 19.54 13.28 25.10
C THR A 84 20.38 14.48 24.62
N GLU A 85 20.39 14.77 23.32
CA GLU A 85 21.17 15.88 22.76
C GLU A 85 20.44 17.22 22.82
N ASN A 86 19.14 17.29 22.61
CA ASN A 86 18.44 18.55 22.36
C ASN A 86 17.51 19.03 23.49
N LEU A 87 17.28 18.26 24.56
CA LEU A 87 16.37 18.58 25.69
C LEU A 87 14.98 19.17 25.33
N HIS A 88 14.57 19.15 24.06
CA HIS A 88 13.28 19.67 23.63
C HIS A 88 12.29 18.54 23.41
N TRP A 89 11.15 18.60 24.12
CA TRP A 89 10.04 17.62 24.06
C TRP A 89 9.30 17.59 22.70
N ILE A 90 9.51 18.59 21.85
CA ILE A 90 8.82 18.75 20.57
C ILE A 90 9.50 17.83 19.54
N GLY A 91 9.01 16.61 19.41
CA GLY A 91 9.51 15.62 18.44
C GLY A 91 9.82 14.25 19.04
N LEU A 92 9.60 14.08 20.34
CA LEU A 92 10.02 12.94 21.15
C LEU A 92 9.55 11.56 20.68
N LEU A 93 8.59 11.49 19.78
CA LEU A 93 8.05 10.21 19.24
C LEU A 93 7.95 10.23 17.71
N GLY A 94 8.61 11.16 17.04
CA GLY A 94 8.44 11.36 15.60
C GLY A 94 8.93 10.17 14.77
N THR A 95 10.11 9.61 15.09
CA THR A 95 10.67 8.44 14.39
C THR A 95 10.06 7.15 14.89
N THR A 96 9.77 7.03 16.18
CA THR A 96 9.05 5.88 16.74
C THR A 96 7.66 5.76 16.16
N LEU A 97 6.89 6.86 16.06
CA LEU A 97 5.57 6.85 15.44
C LEU A 97 5.64 6.46 13.96
N LYS A 98 6.61 7.00 13.21
CA LYS A 98 6.81 6.61 11.81
C LYS A 98 7.11 5.12 11.67
N SER A 99 7.95 4.55 12.53
CA SER A 99 8.27 3.12 12.53
C SER A 99 7.06 2.26 12.93
N LEU A 100 6.20 2.71 13.85
CA LEU A 100 4.93 2.06 14.18
C LEU A 100 3.96 2.07 13.00
N PHE A 101 3.81 3.22 12.33
CA PHE A 101 2.98 3.29 11.12
C PHE A 101 3.52 2.41 9.98
N PHE A 102 4.83 2.17 9.96
CA PHE A 102 5.44 1.26 8.98
C PHE A 102 5.04 -0.21 9.20
N LEU A 103 4.66 -0.61 10.42
CA LEU A 103 4.15 -1.95 10.70
C LEU A 103 2.90 -2.35 9.91
N LYS A 104 2.15 -1.38 9.36
CA LYS A 104 1.02 -1.69 8.46
C LYS A 104 1.44 -2.59 7.29
N TYR A 105 2.67 -2.46 6.80
CA TYR A 105 3.20 -3.29 5.71
C TYR A 105 3.50 -4.73 6.15
N LEU A 106 3.85 -4.94 7.43
CA LEU A 106 3.97 -6.28 8.00
C LEU A 106 2.60 -6.97 8.05
N PHE A 107 1.57 -6.26 8.53
CA PHE A 107 0.19 -6.78 8.52
C PHE A 107 -0.29 -7.06 7.11
N LEU A 108 -0.02 -6.15 6.18
CA LEU A 108 -0.34 -6.34 4.77
C LEU A 108 0.30 -7.60 4.20
N TYR A 109 1.59 -7.84 4.48
CA TYR A 109 2.28 -9.04 4.05
C TYR A 109 1.57 -10.32 4.52
N PHE A 110 1.23 -10.43 5.82
CA PHE A 110 0.54 -11.60 6.35
C PHE A 110 -0.85 -11.78 5.77
N ILE A 111 -1.58 -10.68 5.55
CA ILE A 111 -2.91 -10.71 4.95
C ILE A 111 -2.85 -11.20 3.50
N VAL A 112 -1.99 -10.60 2.69
CA VAL A 112 -1.84 -10.99 1.27
C VAL A 112 -1.44 -12.45 1.17
N ARG A 113 -0.48 -12.89 1.99
CA ARG A 113 -0.06 -14.27 2.07
C ARG A 113 -1.21 -15.21 2.45
N PHE A 114 -1.99 -14.86 3.48
CA PHE A 114 -3.16 -15.63 3.90
C PHE A 114 -4.18 -15.76 2.76
N LEU A 115 -4.48 -14.65 2.08
CA LEU A 115 -5.44 -14.64 0.98
C LEU A 115 -4.96 -15.48 -0.22
N ILE A 116 -3.64 -15.52 -0.47
CA ILE A 116 -3.04 -16.41 -1.47
C ILE A 116 -3.15 -17.87 -1.06
N GLU A 117 -2.76 -18.23 0.17
CA GLU A 117 -2.82 -19.60 0.67
C GLU A 117 -4.25 -20.16 0.69
N LYS A 118 -5.23 -19.30 0.91
CA LYS A 118 -6.67 -19.67 0.86
C LYS A 118 -7.28 -19.64 -0.53
N ASN A 119 -6.51 -19.29 -1.58
CA ASN A 119 -6.99 -19.11 -2.95
C ASN A 119 -8.15 -18.09 -3.09
N ILE A 120 -8.20 -17.10 -2.21
CA ILE A 120 -9.21 -16.05 -2.21
C ILE A 120 -8.90 -14.99 -3.27
N LEU A 121 -7.62 -14.79 -3.59
CA LEU A 121 -7.17 -13.76 -4.53
C LEU A 121 -7.51 -14.10 -5.98
N ASN A 122 -8.27 -13.21 -6.61
CA ASN A 122 -8.51 -13.28 -8.04
C ASN A 122 -7.44 -12.49 -8.81
N PHE A 123 -6.33 -13.15 -9.13
CA PHE A 123 -5.22 -12.54 -9.88
C PHE A 123 -5.64 -11.96 -11.23
N LYS A 124 -6.67 -12.52 -11.90
CA LYS A 124 -7.16 -12.00 -13.17
C LYS A 124 -7.69 -10.57 -13.02
N ILE A 125 -8.49 -10.32 -11.98
CA ILE A 125 -9.01 -8.97 -11.70
C ILE A 125 -7.87 -8.03 -11.34
N PHE A 126 -6.93 -8.46 -10.49
CA PHE A 126 -5.76 -7.69 -10.12
C PHE A 126 -4.94 -7.26 -11.35
N PHE A 127 -4.64 -8.17 -12.27
CA PHE A 127 -3.89 -7.85 -13.48
C PHE A 127 -4.66 -6.95 -14.44
N ILE A 128 -5.98 -7.06 -14.54
CA ILE A 128 -6.79 -6.14 -15.35
C ILE A 128 -6.67 -4.71 -14.78
N PHE A 129 -6.86 -4.51 -13.48
CA PHE A 129 -6.73 -3.19 -12.84
C PHE A 129 -5.30 -2.63 -12.96
N SER A 130 -4.28 -3.48 -12.77
CA SER A 130 -2.88 -3.09 -12.97
C SER A 130 -2.60 -2.64 -14.40
N SER A 131 -3.07 -3.40 -15.40
CA SER A 131 -2.91 -3.06 -16.81
C SER A 131 -3.61 -1.74 -17.17
N MET A 132 -4.83 -1.54 -16.68
CA MET A 132 -5.55 -0.29 -16.89
C MET A 132 -4.81 0.90 -16.26
N SER A 133 -4.25 0.73 -15.06
CA SER A 133 -3.45 1.74 -14.38
C SER A 133 -2.21 2.10 -15.18
N VAL A 134 -1.46 1.11 -15.67
CA VAL A 134 -0.27 1.33 -16.48
C VAL A 134 -0.60 2.05 -17.79
N ILE A 135 -1.67 1.63 -18.48
CA ILE A 135 -2.13 2.27 -19.72
C ILE A 135 -2.50 3.73 -19.45
N PHE A 136 -3.25 4.00 -18.38
CA PHE A 136 -3.64 5.36 -18.02
C PHE A 136 -2.42 6.25 -17.78
N VAL A 137 -1.48 5.80 -16.94
CA VAL A 137 -0.24 6.56 -16.64
C VAL A 137 0.59 6.78 -17.92
N SER A 138 0.67 5.77 -18.80
CA SER A 138 1.42 5.91 -20.05
C SER A 138 0.79 6.94 -20.98
N ILE A 139 -0.53 6.97 -21.10
CA ILE A 139 -1.26 7.96 -21.90
C ILE A 139 -1.08 9.35 -21.31
N ASP A 140 -1.16 9.49 -19.99
CA ASP A 140 -1.01 10.78 -19.32
C ASP A 140 0.41 11.35 -19.47
N ILE A 141 1.45 10.54 -19.29
CA ILE A 141 2.84 10.95 -19.55
C ILE A 141 3.05 11.36 -21.01
N PHE A 142 2.46 10.62 -21.96
CA PHE A 142 2.53 10.97 -23.36
C PHE A 142 1.81 12.29 -23.66
N PHE A 143 0.66 12.51 -23.04
CA PHE A 143 -0.09 13.76 -23.16
C PHE A 143 0.71 14.94 -22.58
N GLN A 144 1.33 14.76 -21.39
CA GLN A 144 2.20 15.76 -20.77
C GLN A 144 3.41 16.09 -21.64
N PHE A 145 4.00 15.09 -22.30
CA PHE A 145 5.12 15.29 -23.25
C PHE A 145 4.73 16.19 -24.42
N LEU A 146 3.51 16.03 -24.96
CA LEU A 146 3.04 16.81 -26.11
C LEU A 146 2.57 18.23 -25.73
N ASN A 147 1.93 18.37 -24.58
CA ASN A 147 1.24 19.61 -24.19
C ASN A 147 1.97 20.42 -23.09
N GLY A 148 3.03 19.85 -22.51
CA GLY A 148 3.75 20.45 -21.38
C GLY A 148 3.04 20.33 -20.02
N LYS A 149 1.78 19.88 -20.03
CA LYS A 149 0.94 19.67 -18.83
C LYS A 149 0.26 18.32 -18.93
N ASP A 150 0.10 17.64 -17.78
CA ASP A 150 -0.65 16.39 -17.68
C ASP A 150 -2.17 16.62 -17.76
N ILE A 151 -2.97 15.55 -17.72
CA ILE A 151 -4.44 15.60 -17.75
C ILE A 151 -5.00 16.35 -16.52
N PHE A 152 -4.29 16.33 -15.38
CA PHE A 152 -4.68 17.04 -14.16
C PHE A 152 -4.18 18.49 -14.10
N GLY A 153 -3.39 18.94 -15.08
CA GLY A 153 -2.87 20.30 -15.20
C GLY A 153 -1.51 20.53 -14.51
N PHE A 154 -0.83 19.50 -14.05
CA PHE A 154 0.53 19.61 -13.51
C PHE A 154 1.54 19.86 -14.64
N GLU A 155 2.39 20.87 -14.46
CA GLU A 155 3.42 21.21 -15.45
C GLU A 155 4.59 20.22 -15.39
N GLY A 156 5.04 19.79 -16.57
CA GLY A 156 6.25 19.00 -16.70
C GLY A 156 7.49 19.84 -16.35
N GLN A 157 8.37 19.33 -15.52
CA GLN A 157 9.67 19.95 -15.27
C GLN A 157 10.58 19.75 -16.49
N PRO A 158 11.56 20.67 -16.81
CA PRO A 158 12.33 20.65 -18.05
C PRO A 158 13.10 19.35 -18.37
N ARG A 159 13.23 18.44 -17.42
CA ARG A 159 13.92 17.14 -17.59
C ARG A 159 13.16 15.97 -16.98
N ARG A 160 11.92 16.18 -16.53
CA ARG A 160 11.18 15.16 -15.80
C ARG A 160 9.67 15.30 -16.08
N LEU A 161 9.08 14.23 -16.58
CA LEU A 161 7.65 14.11 -16.72
C LEU A 161 7.14 13.39 -15.46
N SER A 162 6.25 14.04 -14.71
CA SER A 162 5.70 13.50 -13.46
C SER A 162 4.45 12.66 -13.67
N GLY A 163 3.79 12.84 -14.83
CA GLY A 163 2.49 12.23 -15.08
C GLY A 163 1.47 12.61 -13.99
N PRO A 164 0.55 11.70 -13.64
CA PRO A 164 -0.54 12.00 -12.70
C PRO A 164 -0.07 12.14 -11.24
N PHE A 165 1.24 12.00 -10.97
CA PHE A 165 1.79 12.10 -9.61
C PHE A 165 2.19 13.53 -9.21
N GLY A 166 2.19 14.48 -10.15
CA GLY A 166 2.54 15.87 -9.88
C GLY A 166 3.93 16.04 -9.25
N ASP A 167 4.02 16.92 -8.25
CA ASP A 167 5.28 17.24 -7.54
C ASP A 167 5.57 16.30 -6.35
N GLU A 168 4.76 15.25 -6.14
CA GLU A 168 4.90 14.33 -5.00
C GLU A 168 6.02 13.28 -5.17
N LEU A 169 6.86 13.41 -6.19
CA LEU A 169 7.92 12.45 -6.50
C LEU A 169 9.30 12.94 -6.01
#